data_96a428a4d70fdec2f59b075bb97561c3
#
_entry.id   96a428a4d70fdec2f59b075bb97561c3
#
_cell.length_a   1.000
_cell.length_b   1.000
_cell.length_c   1.000
_cell.angle_alpha   90.00
_cell.angle_beta   90.00
_cell.angle_gamma   90.00
#
_symmetry.space_group_name_H-M   'P 1'
#
loop_
_entity.id
_entity.type
_entity.pdbx_description
1 polymer ?
#
loop_
_entity_poly.entity_id
_entity_poly.type
_entity_poly.pdbx_seq_one_letter_code
_entity_poly.pdbx_strand_id
1 'polypeptide(L)'
;EMCIRDRYMGDTVCPDCHGQRLKKEALCVTVCGKNINEFCDMSISEALEFVKSIKLSERDMMIASQILKEIKERLGFLSSVGLEYLTLSRTAGTLSGGESQRIRLATQIGSSLMGVLYILDEPSIGLHQRDNDKLIATLKRLRDLGNTLIVVEHDEDTMRAADFIVDIGPGAGVHGGEVICAGTLDDIMKCERSITGQYLTGKLKIEVPEKRRKPTKKWLKITGCRENNLKNITVKVPLGIFTCITGVSGSGKSSLVNEIIYKYLVAKLNRARIKPGAFDTFEGTEYLDKVIAIDQSPIGRTPRSNPATYTGVFNDIRELFASTNDAKMRGYTSGRFSFNVKGGRCEACEGDGINKIEMHCLPDRKEPCEVCKGKRYNRETLEVHYRGKNIYDVLEMTVEEGIAFFENHEKIKRKLQTLYDVGLGYVKIGQPATTLSGGEAQRVKLASELSKRATGKTVYILDEPTTGLHTADVHKLIDVLQKLTDGGNTVLVIEHNLDVIKTADYIIDMGPEGGSGGGTVIATGTPEEVAANPVSYTGRYLAQMLGIDRTEQTTLE
;
A
#
# COMPACT_ATOMS: atom_id res chain seq x y z
N GLU A 1 2.01 -3.74 -29.65
CA GLU A 1 2.30 -2.39 -30.15
C GLU A 1 1.83 -1.28 -29.21
N MET A 2 0.67 -1.40 -28.55
CA MET A 2 0.15 -0.40 -27.61
C MET A 2 1.06 -0.16 -26.39
N CYS A 3 1.65 -1.21 -25.78
CA CYS A 3 2.58 -1.06 -24.64
C CYS A 3 3.92 -0.37 -24.97
N ILE A 4 4.32 -0.34 -26.24
CA ILE A 4 5.54 0.36 -26.67
C ILE A 4 5.26 1.85 -26.84
N ARG A 5 4.09 2.22 -27.35
CA ARG A 5 3.64 3.61 -27.44
C ARG A 5 3.53 4.29 -26.08
N ASP A 6 2.93 3.63 -25.09
CA ASP A 6 2.75 4.17 -23.73
C ASP A 6 4.09 4.51 -23.04
N ARG A 7 5.19 3.83 -23.40
CA ARG A 7 6.53 4.13 -22.89
C ARG A 7 7.12 5.45 -23.43
N TYR A 8 6.63 5.93 -24.55
CA TYR A 8 7.13 7.14 -25.22
C TYR A 8 6.13 8.30 -25.17
N MET A 9 4.93 8.07 -24.61
CA MET A 9 3.96 9.13 -24.36
C MET A 9 4.27 9.77 -23.01
N GLY A 10 4.67 11.03 -23.03
CA GLY A 10 4.80 11.86 -21.84
C GLY A 10 3.67 12.88 -21.80
N ASP A 11 3.10 13.09 -20.62
CA ASP A 11 2.14 14.17 -20.43
C ASP A 11 2.87 15.51 -20.47
N THR A 12 2.48 16.37 -21.41
CA THR A 12 2.97 17.74 -21.51
C THR A 12 1.82 18.71 -21.27
N VAL A 13 2.15 19.81 -20.62
CA VAL A 13 1.17 20.89 -20.39
C VAL A 13 0.72 21.46 -21.74
N CYS A 14 -0.58 21.60 -21.91
CA CYS A 14 -1.14 22.19 -23.16
C CYS A 14 -0.59 23.60 -23.37
N PRO A 15 -0.01 23.92 -24.56
CA PRO A 15 0.57 25.21 -24.81
C PRO A 15 -0.46 26.34 -24.86
N ASP A 16 -1.73 26.06 -25.18
CA ASP A 16 -2.78 27.07 -25.30
C ASP A 16 -3.38 27.46 -23.94
N CYS A 17 -3.77 26.46 -23.16
CA CYS A 17 -4.42 26.71 -21.85
C CYS A 17 -3.47 26.62 -20.66
N HIS A 18 -2.19 26.28 -20.86
CA HIS A 18 -1.19 26.14 -19.79
C HIS A 18 -1.64 25.31 -18.59
N GLY A 19 -2.44 24.26 -18.85
CA GLY A 19 -3.00 23.39 -17.80
C GLY A 19 -4.35 23.82 -17.23
N GLN A 20 -4.85 25.00 -17.57
CA GLN A 20 -6.10 25.55 -17.02
C GLN A 20 -7.39 24.92 -17.59
N ARG A 21 -7.28 24.11 -18.66
CA ARG A 21 -8.38 23.32 -19.27
C ARG A 21 -9.52 24.13 -19.88
N LEU A 22 -9.64 25.42 -19.58
CA LEU A 22 -10.73 26.31 -19.99
C LEU A 22 -10.25 27.38 -20.97
N LYS A 23 -11.19 27.93 -21.74
CA LYS A 23 -10.96 29.08 -22.62
C LYS A 23 -10.74 30.35 -21.79
N LYS A 24 -10.01 31.32 -22.36
CA LYS A 24 -9.69 32.59 -21.67
C LYS A 24 -10.95 33.36 -21.27
N GLU A 25 -11.99 33.32 -22.11
CA GLU A 25 -13.27 34.00 -21.84
C GLU A 25 -13.96 33.43 -20.59
N ALA A 26 -13.91 32.12 -20.40
CA ALA A 26 -14.46 31.47 -19.21
C ALA A 26 -13.68 31.82 -17.92
N LEU A 27 -12.37 32.03 -18.06
CA LEU A 27 -11.50 32.41 -16.94
C LEU A 27 -11.60 33.89 -16.55
N CYS A 28 -12.21 34.74 -17.44
CA CYS A 28 -12.50 36.13 -17.10
C CYS A 28 -13.65 36.29 -16.13
N VAL A 29 -14.48 35.25 -15.93
CA VAL A 29 -15.57 35.28 -14.96
C VAL A 29 -15.00 35.01 -13.56
N THR A 30 -15.22 35.97 -12.64
CA THR A 30 -14.68 35.88 -11.27
C THR A 30 -15.80 36.03 -10.24
N VAL A 31 -15.66 35.31 -9.13
CA VAL A 31 -16.49 35.46 -7.93
C VAL A 31 -15.57 35.87 -6.78
N CYS A 32 -15.84 37.02 -6.18
CA CYS A 32 -14.98 37.61 -5.13
C CYS A 32 -13.48 37.64 -5.51
N GLY A 33 -13.18 37.97 -6.81
CA GLY A 33 -11.82 38.10 -7.31
C GLY A 33 -11.11 36.80 -7.66
N LYS A 34 -11.79 35.66 -7.64
CA LYS A 34 -11.25 34.34 -8.02
C LYS A 34 -12.01 33.78 -9.22
N ASN A 35 -11.29 33.25 -10.21
CA ASN A 35 -11.88 32.49 -11.29
C ASN A 35 -12.04 31.00 -10.90
N ILE A 36 -12.71 30.23 -11.74
CA ILE A 36 -13.01 28.81 -11.45
C ILE A 36 -11.72 27.97 -11.35
N ASN A 37 -10.68 28.24 -12.14
CA ASN A 37 -9.43 27.49 -12.07
C ASN A 37 -8.71 27.79 -10.74
N GLU A 38 -8.58 29.06 -10.37
CA GLU A 38 -7.98 29.49 -9.12
C GLU A 38 -8.71 28.90 -7.90
N PHE A 39 -10.03 28.79 -7.96
CA PHE A 39 -10.82 28.12 -6.94
C PHE A 39 -10.56 26.61 -6.89
N CYS A 40 -10.47 25.94 -8.04
CA CYS A 40 -10.21 24.51 -8.11
C CYS A 40 -8.76 24.15 -7.68
N ASP A 41 -7.83 25.07 -7.81
CA ASP A 41 -6.42 24.88 -7.41
C ASP A 41 -6.19 25.11 -5.91
N MET A 42 -7.17 25.66 -5.19
CA MET A 42 -7.15 25.73 -3.73
C MET A 42 -7.24 24.32 -3.11
N SER A 43 -6.62 24.12 -1.98
CA SER A 43 -6.90 22.98 -1.13
C SER A 43 -8.35 23.00 -0.64
N ILE A 44 -8.91 21.84 -0.28
CA ILE A 44 -10.28 21.75 0.24
C ILE A 44 -10.47 22.66 1.47
N SER A 45 -9.46 22.75 2.34
CA SER A 45 -9.50 23.65 3.50
C SER A 45 -9.56 25.13 3.07
N GLU A 46 -8.68 25.56 2.16
CA GLU A 46 -8.66 26.94 1.62
C GLU A 46 -9.95 27.26 0.88
N ALA A 47 -10.47 26.33 0.06
CA ALA A 47 -11.73 26.48 -0.65
C ALA A 47 -12.93 26.62 0.32
N LEU A 48 -12.93 25.85 1.41
CA LEU A 48 -13.97 25.94 2.45
C LEU A 48 -13.95 27.30 3.17
N GLU A 49 -12.75 27.79 3.52
CA GLU A 49 -12.59 29.11 4.13
C GLU A 49 -12.99 30.23 3.16
N PHE A 50 -12.57 30.12 1.89
CA PHE A 50 -12.97 31.07 0.86
C PHE A 50 -14.51 31.15 0.73
N VAL A 51 -15.18 30.00 0.60
CA VAL A 51 -16.65 29.95 0.49
C VAL A 51 -17.35 30.50 1.73
N LYS A 52 -16.77 30.34 2.93
CA LYS A 52 -17.28 30.95 4.17
C LYS A 52 -17.10 32.48 4.18
N SER A 53 -16.05 32.99 3.56
CA SER A 53 -15.71 34.42 3.53
C SER A 53 -16.41 35.21 2.44
N ILE A 54 -17.11 34.56 1.51
CA ILE A 54 -17.85 35.20 0.40
C ILE A 54 -18.88 36.18 0.93
N LYS A 55 -18.76 37.44 0.54
CA LYS A 55 -19.72 38.51 0.82
C LYS A 55 -20.34 38.93 -0.52
N LEU A 56 -21.64 38.72 -0.64
CA LEU A 56 -22.43 39.07 -1.83
C LEU A 56 -23.47 40.14 -1.45
N SER A 57 -24.02 40.83 -2.47
CA SER A 57 -25.19 41.70 -2.26
C SER A 57 -26.39 40.87 -1.79
N GLU A 58 -27.40 41.52 -1.17
CA GLU A 58 -28.62 40.82 -0.74
C GLU A 58 -29.31 40.07 -1.89
N ARG A 59 -29.33 40.68 -3.08
CA ARG A 59 -29.90 40.09 -4.27
C ARG A 59 -29.13 38.84 -4.70
N ASP A 60 -27.80 38.94 -4.76
CA ASP A 60 -26.94 37.82 -5.18
C ASP A 60 -26.95 36.71 -4.14
N MET A 61 -27.08 37.05 -2.85
CA MET A 61 -27.19 36.07 -1.78
C MET A 61 -28.49 35.27 -1.87
N MET A 62 -29.61 35.88 -2.25
CA MET A 62 -30.87 35.14 -2.49
C MET A 62 -30.71 34.09 -3.60
N ILE A 63 -29.93 34.37 -4.64
CA ILE A 63 -29.67 33.45 -5.72
C ILE A 63 -28.65 32.36 -5.30
N ALA A 64 -27.59 32.76 -4.62
CA ALA A 64 -26.44 31.91 -4.34
C ALA A 64 -26.58 31.09 -3.03
N SER A 65 -27.48 31.42 -2.14
CA SER A 65 -27.57 30.82 -0.79
C SER A 65 -27.62 29.29 -0.81
N GLN A 66 -28.50 28.73 -1.65
CA GLN A 66 -28.62 27.27 -1.76
C GLN A 66 -27.37 26.63 -2.35
N ILE A 67 -26.77 27.25 -3.39
CA ILE A 67 -25.56 26.78 -4.04
C ILE A 67 -24.39 26.81 -3.06
N LEU A 68 -24.21 27.91 -2.33
CA LEU A 68 -23.15 28.05 -1.33
C LEU A 68 -23.31 27.06 -0.18
N LYS A 69 -24.54 26.77 0.22
CA LYS A 69 -24.83 25.74 1.23
C LYS A 69 -24.36 24.37 0.76
N GLU A 70 -24.77 23.95 -0.44
CA GLU A 70 -24.36 22.67 -1.05
C GLU A 70 -22.83 22.56 -1.17
N ILE A 71 -22.16 23.61 -1.66
CA ILE A 71 -20.69 23.61 -1.80
C ILE A 71 -20.03 23.47 -0.42
N LYS A 72 -20.50 24.21 0.60
CA LYS A 72 -19.97 24.11 1.97
C LYS A 72 -20.14 22.73 2.56
N GLU A 73 -21.30 22.11 2.37
CA GLU A 73 -21.57 20.75 2.87
C GLU A 73 -20.66 19.73 2.19
N ARG A 74 -20.54 19.76 0.87
CA ARG A 74 -19.68 18.82 0.12
C ARG A 74 -18.20 18.98 0.44
N LEU A 75 -17.68 20.21 0.51
CA LEU A 75 -16.32 20.46 0.95
C LEU A 75 -16.10 20.05 2.42
N GLY A 76 -17.11 20.29 3.28
CA GLY A 76 -17.10 19.85 4.66
C GLY A 76 -17.01 18.33 4.82
N PHE A 77 -17.70 17.57 3.97
CA PHE A 77 -17.59 16.10 3.97
C PHE A 77 -16.21 15.62 3.54
N LEU A 78 -15.62 16.23 2.50
CA LEU A 78 -14.25 15.91 2.10
C LEU A 78 -13.25 16.22 3.22
N SER A 79 -13.44 17.33 3.95
CA SER A 79 -12.63 17.66 5.12
C SER A 79 -12.80 16.65 6.25
N SER A 80 -14.04 16.19 6.52
CA SER A 80 -14.33 15.25 7.62
C SER A 80 -13.72 13.86 7.44
N VAL A 81 -13.35 13.49 6.22
CA VAL A 81 -12.66 12.22 5.91
C VAL A 81 -11.14 12.39 5.74
N GLY A 82 -10.58 13.53 6.19
CA GLY A 82 -9.13 13.77 6.19
C GLY A 82 -8.53 14.09 4.82
N LEU A 83 -9.32 14.66 3.88
CA LEU A 83 -8.87 15.04 2.54
C LEU A 83 -8.65 16.56 2.39
N GLU A 84 -8.41 17.28 3.48
CA GLU A 84 -8.29 18.75 3.54
C GLU A 84 -7.19 19.30 2.62
N TYR A 85 -6.15 18.53 2.39
CA TYR A 85 -4.97 18.91 1.61
C TYR A 85 -5.14 18.74 0.10
N LEU A 86 -6.17 18.01 -0.37
CA LEU A 86 -6.39 17.80 -1.80
C LEU A 86 -6.92 19.07 -2.46
N THR A 87 -6.56 19.23 -3.74
CA THR A 87 -7.15 20.26 -4.61
C THR A 87 -8.25 19.64 -5.48
N LEU A 88 -9.27 20.44 -5.82
CA LEU A 88 -10.35 19.95 -6.70
C LEU A 88 -9.87 19.72 -8.15
N SER A 89 -8.78 20.38 -8.56
CA SER A 89 -8.15 20.23 -9.88
C SER A 89 -7.34 18.95 -10.03
N ARG A 90 -7.04 18.23 -8.92
CA ARG A 90 -6.19 17.05 -8.93
C ARG A 90 -6.77 15.92 -9.77
N THR A 91 -5.97 15.36 -10.65
CA THR A 91 -6.40 14.27 -11.55
C THR A 91 -6.60 12.96 -10.81
N ALA A 92 -7.67 12.23 -11.12
CA ALA A 92 -8.02 10.98 -10.47
C ALA A 92 -6.91 9.91 -10.54
N GLY A 93 -6.13 9.90 -11.63
CA GLY A 93 -5.01 8.97 -11.81
C GLY A 93 -3.82 9.19 -10.86
N THR A 94 -3.76 10.33 -10.16
CA THR A 94 -2.72 10.64 -9.17
C THR A 94 -3.15 10.38 -7.74
N LEU A 95 -4.42 9.99 -7.54
CA LEU A 95 -4.94 9.67 -6.22
C LEU A 95 -4.45 8.29 -5.76
N SER A 96 -4.12 8.17 -4.49
CA SER A 96 -3.91 6.87 -3.86
C SER A 96 -5.22 6.08 -3.75
N GLY A 97 -5.12 4.76 -3.54
CA GLY A 97 -6.30 3.91 -3.32
C GLY A 97 -7.16 4.41 -2.16
N GLY A 98 -6.54 4.74 -1.03
CA GLY A 98 -7.23 5.27 0.15
C GLY A 98 -7.86 6.65 -0.09
N GLU A 99 -7.18 7.57 -0.83
CA GLU A 99 -7.77 8.87 -1.19
C GLU A 99 -9.03 8.68 -2.06
N SER A 100 -8.97 7.81 -3.07
CA SER A 100 -10.11 7.51 -3.94
C SER A 100 -11.30 6.92 -3.16
N GLN A 101 -11.02 6.02 -2.23
CA GLN A 101 -12.04 5.41 -1.38
C GLN A 101 -12.71 6.45 -0.46
N ARG A 102 -11.92 7.33 0.16
CA ARG A 102 -12.45 8.41 1.01
C ARG A 102 -13.26 9.44 0.24
N ILE A 103 -12.90 9.77 -1.02
CA ILE A 103 -13.73 10.61 -1.87
C ILE A 103 -15.10 9.97 -2.11
N ARG A 104 -15.15 8.66 -2.40
CA ARG A 104 -16.41 7.92 -2.55
C ARG A 104 -17.22 7.94 -1.25
N LEU A 105 -16.58 7.71 -0.11
CA LEU A 105 -17.21 7.78 1.20
C LEU A 105 -17.79 9.16 1.46
N ALA A 106 -17.03 10.24 1.23
CA ALA A 106 -17.50 11.61 1.38
C ALA A 106 -18.73 11.92 0.49
N THR A 107 -18.75 11.38 -0.73
CA THR A 107 -19.88 11.53 -1.65
C THR A 107 -21.15 10.83 -1.11
N GLN A 108 -20.99 9.64 -0.52
CA GLN A 108 -22.10 8.87 0.08
C GLN A 108 -22.64 9.56 1.35
N ILE A 109 -21.74 10.05 2.21
CA ILE A 109 -22.11 10.81 3.41
C ILE A 109 -22.92 12.07 3.03
N GLY A 110 -22.49 12.75 1.96
CA GLY A 110 -23.14 13.96 1.47
C GLY A 110 -24.58 13.78 1.00
N SER A 111 -25.02 12.54 0.74
CA SER A 111 -26.40 12.25 0.37
C SER A 111 -27.39 12.35 1.55
N SER A 112 -26.90 12.41 2.80
CA SER A 112 -27.69 12.45 4.04
C SER A 112 -28.82 11.40 4.08
N LEU A 113 -28.63 10.27 3.44
CA LEU A 113 -29.62 9.18 3.41
C LEU A 113 -29.73 8.56 4.80
N MET A 114 -30.95 8.24 5.20
CA MET A 114 -31.29 7.56 6.46
C MET A 114 -31.78 6.15 6.16
N GLY A 115 -31.52 5.20 7.07
CA GLY A 115 -31.97 3.82 6.93
C GLY A 115 -31.21 3.03 5.84
N VAL A 116 -30.00 3.45 5.51
CA VAL A 116 -29.14 2.82 4.48
C VAL A 116 -28.14 1.89 5.15
N LEU A 117 -27.83 0.78 4.48
CA LEU A 117 -26.71 -0.10 4.81
C LEU A 117 -25.46 0.37 4.07
N TYR A 118 -24.43 0.79 4.79
CA TYR A 118 -23.10 1.10 4.27
C TYR A 118 -22.18 -0.09 4.51
N ILE A 119 -21.49 -0.53 3.47
CA ILE A 119 -20.45 -1.58 3.55
C ILE A 119 -19.13 -0.92 3.14
N LEU A 120 -18.18 -0.90 4.06
CA LEU A 120 -16.87 -0.27 3.90
C LEU A 120 -15.78 -1.31 4.08
N ASP A 121 -14.85 -1.34 3.13
CA ASP A 121 -13.71 -2.25 3.13
C ASP A 121 -12.43 -1.45 3.41
N GLU A 122 -11.85 -1.64 4.60
CA GLU A 122 -10.64 -0.99 5.09
C GLU A 122 -10.58 0.53 4.84
N PRO A 123 -11.56 1.33 5.34
CA PRO A 123 -11.59 2.76 5.07
C PRO A 123 -10.45 3.55 5.74
N SER A 124 -9.75 2.98 6.72
CA SER A 124 -8.59 3.57 7.40
C SER A 124 -7.28 3.46 6.63
N ILE A 125 -7.26 2.77 5.48
CA ILE A 125 -6.04 2.56 4.67
C ILE A 125 -5.26 3.86 4.41
N GLY A 126 -3.95 3.84 4.73
CA GLY A 126 -3.03 4.95 4.45
C GLY A 126 -3.33 6.22 5.25
N LEU A 127 -4.10 6.13 6.34
CA LEU A 127 -4.37 7.23 7.25
C LEU A 127 -3.32 7.31 8.36
N HIS A 128 -2.91 8.54 8.64
CA HIS A 128 -2.27 8.85 9.90
C HIS A 128 -3.31 8.78 11.04
N GLN A 129 -2.91 8.41 12.27
CA GLN A 129 -3.83 8.26 13.40
C GLN A 129 -4.73 9.48 13.64
N ARG A 130 -4.19 10.70 13.49
CA ARG A 130 -4.97 11.94 13.56
C ARG A 130 -6.16 11.98 12.57
N ASP A 131 -5.93 11.49 11.36
CA ASP A 131 -6.97 11.49 10.32
C ASP A 131 -7.92 10.32 10.51
N ASN A 132 -7.46 9.21 11.12
CA ASN A 132 -8.28 8.08 11.52
C ASN A 132 -9.31 8.46 12.60
N ASP A 133 -8.92 9.27 13.59
CA ASP A 133 -9.83 9.82 14.60
C ASP A 133 -11.00 10.58 13.95
N LYS A 134 -10.73 11.38 12.89
CA LYS A 134 -11.77 12.10 12.13
C LYS A 134 -12.69 11.13 11.38
N LEU A 135 -12.12 10.08 10.78
CA LEU A 135 -12.88 9.05 10.10
C LEU A 135 -13.82 8.33 11.06
N ILE A 136 -13.32 7.87 12.22
CA ILE A 136 -14.12 7.21 13.26
C ILE A 136 -15.26 8.12 13.73
N ALA A 137 -15.00 9.40 13.99
CA ALA A 137 -16.03 10.37 14.36
C ALA A 137 -17.12 10.51 13.28
N THR A 138 -16.71 10.46 12.01
CA THR A 138 -17.61 10.53 10.86
C THR A 138 -18.48 9.28 10.73
N LEU A 139 -17.89 8.08 10.93
CA LEU A 139 -18.62 6.80 10.92
C LEU A 139 -19.66 6.74 12.05
N LYS A 140 -19.29 7.17 13.26
CA LYS A 140 -20.24 7.29 14.40
C LYS A 140 -21.39 8.23 14.08
N ARG A 141 -21.12 9.38 13.47
CA ARG A 141 -22.17 10.32 13.05
C ARG A 141 -23.13 9.70 12.03
N LEU A 142 -22.62 8.93 11.04
CA LEU A 142 -23.47 8.21 10.09
C LEU A 142 -24.38 7.19 10.77
N ARG A 143 -23.85 6.43 11.74
CA ARG A 143 -24.62 5.50 12.56
C ARG A 143 -25.74 6.23 13.31
N ASP A 144 -25.41 7.34 13.96
CA ASP A 144 -26.32 8.11 14.79
C ASP A 144 -27.46 8.75 13.96
N LEU A 145 -27.30 8.87 12.64
CA LEU A 145 -28.37 9.24 11.70
C LEU A 145 -29.35 8.09 11.40
N GLY A 146 -29.21 6.93 12.05
CA GLY A 146 -30.08 5.77 11.87
C GLY A 146 -29.67 4.85 10.73
N ASN A 147 -28.41 4.88 10.31
CA ASN A 147 -27.85 3.98 9.31
C ASN A 147 -27.21 2.76 9.96
N THR A 148 -27.08 1.68 9.18
CA THR A 148 -26.30 0.50 9.56
C THR A 148 -24.95 0.53 8.82
N LEU A 149 -23.85 0.35 9.56
CA LEU A 149 -22.51 0.31 8.98
C LEU A 149 -21.89 -1.07 9.21
N ILE A 150 -21.42 -1.70 8.16
CA ILE A 150 -20.56 -2.89 8.20
C ILE A 150 -19.18 -2.44 7.72
N VAL A 151 -18.19 -2.58 8.58
CA VAL A 151 -16.81 -2.13 8.29
C VAL A 151 -15.89 -3.34 8.42
N VAL A 152 -15.15 -3.65 7.37
CA VAL A 152 -14.05 -4.61 7.42
C VAL A 152 -12.81 -3.83 7.79
N GLU A 153 -12.19 -4.15 8.93
CA GLU A 153 -11.06 -3.38 9.45
C GLU A 153 -10.05 -4.22 10.21
N HIS A 154 -8.82 -3.71 10.23
CA HIS A 154 -7.71 -4.26 10.99
C HIS A 154 -7.15 -3.24 12.00
N ASP A 155 -7.62 -2.01 11.96
CA ASP A 155 -7.20 -0.93 12.85
C ASP A 155 -7.81 -1.09 14.25
N GLU A 156 -6.96 -1.02 15.27
CA GLU A 156 -7.36 -1.21 16.66
C GLU A 156 -8.34 -0.13 17.15
N ASP A 157 -8.11 1.13 16.80
CA ASP A 157 -8.96 2.24 17.25
C ASP A 157 -10.35 2.16 16.64
N THR A 158 -10.47 1.74 15.38
CA THR A 158 -11.75 1.49 14.72
C THR A 158 -12.48 0.31 15.36
N MET A 159 -11.78 -0.79 15.67
CA MET A 159 -12.37 -1.93 16.37
C MET A 159 -12.88 -1.55 17.76
N ARG A 160 -12.10 -0.75 18.53
CA ARG A 160 -12.52 -0.25 19.85
C ARG A 160 -13.70 0.69 19.79
N ALA A 161 -13.94 1.33 18.65
CA ALA A 161 -15.05 2.27 18.43
C ALA A 161 -16.33 1.58 17.95
N ALA A 162 -16.28 0.31 17.58
CA ALA A 162 -17.40 -0.46 17.07
C ALA A 162 -18.39 -0.86 18.18
N ASP A 163 -19.69 -0.88 17.87
CA ASP A 163 -20.73 -1.35 18.78
C ASP A 163 -20.78 -2.88 18.86
N PHE A 164 -20.44 -3.54 17.76
CA PHE A 164 -20.44 -5.00 17.63
C PHE A 164 -19.30 -5.46 16.73
N ILE A 165 -18.61 -6.52 17.10
CA ILE A 165 -17.47 -7.07 16.36
C ILE A 165 -17.75 -8.53 16.03
N VAL A 166 -17.44 -8.92 14.78
CA VAL A 166 -17.43 -10.32 14.35
C VAL A 166 -16.00 -10.67 13.96
N ASP A 167 -15.36 -11.52 14.74
CA ASP A 167 -14.01 -12.00 14.49
C ASP A 167 -14.03 -13.28 13.66
N ILE A 168 -13.42 -13.22 12.47
CA ILE A 168 -13.37 -14.31 11.49
C ILE A 168 -11.95 -14.83 11.39
N GLY A 169 -11.79 -16.15 11.56
CA GLY A 169 -10.49 -16.80 11.58
C GLY A 169 -10.57 -18.32 11.60
N PRO A 170 -9.69 -19.01 12.37
CA PRO A 170 -8.55 -18.48 13.14
C PRO A 170 -7.34 -18.07 12.28
N GLY A 171 -7.24 -18.59 11.05
CA GLY A 171 -6.19 -18.30 10.09
C GLY A 171 -6.72 -17.77 8.78
N ALA A 172 -5.89 -17.82 7.75
CA ALA A 172 -6.25 -17.40 6.40
C ALA A 172 -6.45 -18.61 5.46
N GLY A 173 -7.18 -18.43 4.36
CA GLY A 173 -7.43 -19.48 3.36
C GLY A 173 -8.20 -20.66 3.93
N VAL A 174 -7.66 -21.87 3.76
CA VAL A 174 -8.31 -23.13 4.22
C VAL A 174 -8.44 -23.25 5.75
N HIS A 175 -7.64 -22.48 6.48
CA HIS A 175 -7.67 -22.42 7.94
C HIS A 175 -8.54 -21.26 8.47
N GLY A 176 -9.21 -20.54 7.58
CA GLY A 176 -10.08 -19.41 7.91
C GLY A 176 -11.54 -19.70 7.66
N GLY A 177 -12.36 -18.63 7.66
CA GLY A 177 -13.79 -18.69 7.32
C GLY A 177 -14.69 -19.15 8.46
N GLU A 178 -14.18 -19.35 9.66
CA GLU A 178 -14.95 -19.65 10.87
C GLU A 178 -15.21 -18.36 11.67
N VAL A 179 -16.43 -18.17 12.16
CA VAL A 179 -16.71 -17.12 13.15
C VAL A 179 -16.15 -17.60 14.50
N ILE A 180 -15.06 -16.97 14.94
CA ILE A 180 -14.38 -17.34 16.19
C ILE A 180 -15.13 -16.79 17.39
N CYS A 181 -15.53 -15.54 17.31
CA CYS A 181 -16.27 -14.85 18.34
C CYS A 181 -17.10 -13.72 17.70
N ALA A 182 -18.24 -13.41 18.31
CA ALA A 182 -19.08 -12.29 17.92
C ALA A 182 -19.70 -11.66 19.16
N GLY A 183 -19.66 -10.35 19.27
CA GLY A 183 -20.17 -9.63 20.42
C GLY A 183 -19.61 -8.23 20.56
N THR A 184 -19.64 -7.71 21.76
CA THR A 184 -19.03 -6.43 22.11
C THR A 184 -17.50 -6.55 22.16
N LEU A 185 -16.80 -5.44 22.26
CA LEU A 185 -15.35 -5.41 22.45
C LEU A 185 -14.90 -6.31 23.62
N ASP A 186 -15.64 -6.26 24.74
CA ASP A 186 -15.34 -7.06 25.94
C ASP A 186 -15.48 -8.57 25.70
N ASP A 187 -16.43 -8.98 24.84
CA ASP A 187 -16.64 -10.38 24.48
C ASP A 187 -15.47 -10.89 23.63
N ILE A 188 -14.99 -10.09 22.69
CA ILE A 188 -13.81 -10.42 21.88
C ILE A 188 -12.55 -10.50 22.73
N MET A 189 -12.35 -9.57 23.67
CA MET A 189 -11.19 -9.55 24.57
C MET A 189 -11.16 -10.74 25.53
N LYS A 190 -12.31 -11.32 25.87
CA LYS A 190 -12.42 -12.52 26.72
C LYS A 190 -12.25 -13.83 25.93
N CYS A 191 -12.38 -13.79 24.62
CA CYS A 191 -12.29 -14.99 23.78
C CYS A 191 -10.83 -15.44 23.61
N GLU A 192 -10.44 -16.52 24.24
CA GLU A 192 -9.06 -17.05 24.17
C GLU A 192 -8.66 -17.53 22.77
N ARG A 193 -9.64 -17.98 21.95
CA ARG A 193 -9.41 -18.41 20.57
C ARG A 193 -9.17 -17.23 19.60
N SER A 194 -9.59 -16.02 19.99
CA SER A 194 -9.46 -14.82 19.15
C SER A 194 -8.03 -14.29 19.17
N ILE A 195 -7.34 -14.34 18.04
CA ILE A 195 -6.02 -13.72 17.88
C ILE A 195 -6.16 -12.20 17.99
N THR A 196 -7.19 -11.62 17.38
CA THR A 196 -7.55 -10.20 17.50
C THR A 196 -7.73 -9.81 18.97
N GLY A 197 -8.49 -10.59 19.75
CA GLY A 197 -8.69 -10.37 21.19
C GLY A 197 -7.40 -10.43 22.00
N GLN A 198 -6.46 -11.32 21.63
CA GLN A 198 -5.16 -11.40 22.29
C GLN A 198 -4.29 -10.16 22.05
N TYR A 199 -4.33 -9.55 20.85
CA TYR A 199 -3.67 -8.28 20.58
C TYR A 199 -4.36 -7.11 21.30
N LEU A 200 -5.70 -7.02 21.25
CA LEU A 200 -6.47 -5.98 21.94
C LEU A 200 -6.28 -5.97 23.46
N THR A 201 -6.02 -7.14 24.06
CA THR A 201 -5.73 -7.26 25.51
C THR A 201 -4.25 -7.09 25.86
N GLY A 202 -3.37 -7.01 24.85
CA GLY A 202 -1.91 -6.95 25.04
C GLY A 202 -1.28 -8.28 25.47
N LYS A 203 -2.02 -9.41 25.44
CA LYS A 203 -1.43 -10.76 25.64
C LYS A 203 -0.41 -11.08 24.55
N LEU A 204 -0.77 -10.74 23.32
CA LEU A 204 0.17 -10.68 22.20
C LEU A 204 0.45 -9.22 21.90
N LYS A 205 1.71 -8.87 21.71
CA LYS A 205 2.13 -7.52 21.32
C LYS A 205 3.40 -7.57 20.50
N ILE A 206 3.58 -6.58 19.67
CA ILE A 206 4.84 -6.35 18.98
C ILE A 206 5.74 -5.59 19.93
N GLU A 207 6.85 -6.20 20.31
CA GLU A 207 7.76 -5.64 21.30
C GLU A 207 8.57 -4.48 20.71
N VAL A 208 8.88 -3.51 21.57
CA VAL A 208 9.85 -2.45 21.22
C VAL A 208 11.25 -3.07 21.34
N PRO A 209 12.13 -2.90 20.34
CA PRO A 209 13.49 -3.43 20.41
C PRO A 209 14.24 -2.87 21.63
N GLU A 210 14.84 -3.76 22.45
CA GLU A 210 15.65 -3.33 23.62
C GLU A 210 16.85 -2.47 23.20
N LYS A 211 17.41 -2.75 22.03
CA LYS A 211 18.55 -2.01 21.47
C LYS A 211 18.28 -1.67 20.03
N ARG A 212 18.34 -0.39 19.70
CA ARG A 212 18.27 0.08 18.32
C ARG A 212 19.65 0.09 17.68
N ARG A 213 19.71 -0.16 16.37
CA ARG A 213 20.94 0.00 15.59
C ARG A 213 21.29 1.49 15.54
N LYS A 214 22.53 1.81 15.82
CA LYS A 214 23.01 3.21 15.76
C LYS A 214 23.31 3.60 14.31
N PRO A 215 22.98 4.82 13.89
CA PRO A 215 23.38 5.34 12.60
C PRO A 215 24.87 5.20 12.39
N THR A 216 25.26 4.65 11.25
CA THR A 216 26.66 4.57 10.84
C THR A 216 27.16 5.95 10.38
N LYS A 217 28.46 6.09 10.06
CA LYS A 217 28.99 7.32 9.44
C LYS A 217 28.55 7.51 7.98
N LYS A 218 27.74 6.57 7.42
CA LYS A 218 27.29 6.58 6.04
C LYS A 218 25.86 7.10 5.96
N TRP A 219 25.65 8.15 5.22
CA TRP A 219 24.36 8.81 5.07
C TRP A 219 24.09 9.12 3.61
N LEU A 220 22.83 9.04 3.20
CA LEU A 220 22.34 9.76 2.04
C LEU A 220 21.98 11.16 2.49
N LYS A 221 22.56 12.17 1.84
CA LYS A 221 22.23 13.57 2.12
C LYS A 221 21.69 14.21 0.85
N ILE A 222 20.47 14.71 0.93
CA ILE A 222 19.76 15.36 -0.16
C ILE A 222 19.47 16.80 0.26
N THR A 223 19.88 17.76 -0.56
CA THR A 223 19.64 19.18 -0.28
C THR A 223 18.76 19.80 -1.34
N GLY A 224 17.98 20.79 -0.95
CA GLY A 224 17.18 21.56 -1.88
C GLY A 224 15.98 20.81 -2.46
N CYS A 225 15.39 19.88 -1.72
CA CYS A 225 14.20 19.14 -2.20
C CYS A 225 13.01 20.09 -2.36
N ARG A 226 12.48 20.22 -3.60
CA ARG A 226 11.43 21.19 -3.96
C ARG A 226 10.31 20.58 -4.80
N GLU A 227 10.27 19.25 -4.91
CA GLU A 227 9.23 18.59 -5.72
C GLU A 227 7.88 18.68 -5.02
N ASN A 228 6.83 18.96 -5.77
CA ASN A 228 5.45 19.14 -5.29
C ASN A 228 5.38 20.16 -4.13
N ASN A 229 4.95 19.71 -2.94
CA ASN A 229 4.81 20.56 -1.76
C ASN A 229 6.07 20.70 -0.90
N LEU A 230 7.20 20.11 -1.28
CA LEU A 230 8.44 20.18 -0.50
C LEU A 230 9.03 21.60 -0.48
N LYS A 231 9.30 22.11 0.72
CA LYS A 231 9.71 23.51 0.97
C LYS A 231 11.24 23.66 1.04
N ASN A 232 11.96 23.30 -0.02
CA ASN A 232 13.42 23.43 -0.12
C ASN A 232 14.16 22.78 1.06
N ILE A 233 13.76 21.56 1.40
CA ILE A 233 14.25 20.87 2.58
C ILE A 233 15.57 20.15 2.33
N THR A 234 16.34 19.96 3.42
CA THR A 234 17.51 19.08 3.47
C THR A 234 17.18 17.86 4.30
N VAL A 235 17.39 16.67 3.72
CA VAL A 235 17.11 15.40 4.39
C VAL A 235 18.37 14.55 4.45
N LYS A 236 18.58 13.89 5.60
CA LYS A 236 19.66 12.92 5.81
C LYS A 236 19.05 11.58 6.18
N VAL A 237 19.32 10.54 5.37
CA VAL A 237 18.87 9.17 5.61
C VAL A 237 20.09 8.33 6.01
N PRO A 238 20.08 7.73 7.21
CA PRO A 238 21.18 6.86 7.65
C PRO A 238 21.16 5.55 6.88
N LEU A 239 22.34 5.03 6.51
CA LEU A 239 22.49 3.79 5.77
C LEU A 239 22.75 2.59 6.69
N GLY A 240 22.27 1.41 6.31
CA GLY A 240 22.47 0.14 7.02
C GLY A 240 21.57 -0.02 8.25
N ILE A 241 20.48 0.73 8.36
CA ILE A 241 19.51 0.63 9.44
C ILE A 241 18.08 0.71 8.92
N PHE A 242 17.11 0.41 9.78
CA PHE A 242 15.68 0.52 9.50
C PHE A 242 15.18 1.94 9.79
N THR A 243 14.81 2.67 8.73
CA THR A 243 14.31 4.05 8.81
C THR A 243 12.85 4.11 8.39
N CYS A 244 11.98 4.70 9.23
CA CYS A 244 10.62 5.04 8.87
C CYS A 244 10.50 6.52 8.48
N ILE A 245 9.75 6.79 7.40
CA ILE A 245 9.30 8.13 7.03
C ILE A 245 7.83 8.25 7.40
N THR A 246 7.55 9.14 8.35
CA THR A 246 6.24 9.32 8.97
C THR A 246 5.68 10.71 8.71
N GLY A 247 4.47 10.96 9.18
CA GLY A 247 3.80 12.24 9.09
C GLY A 247 2.39 12.12 8.52
N VAL A 248 1.60 13.19 8.67
CA VAL A 248 0.20 13.23 8.23
C VAL A 248 0.03 12.98 6.74
N SER A 249 -1.19 12.64 6.33
CA SER A 249 -1.51 12.45 4.91
C SER A 249 -1.24 13.75 4.12
N GLY A 250 -0.59 13.62 2.94
CA GLY A 250 -0.22 14.78 2.12
C GLY A 250 0.97 15.61 2.62
N SER A 251 1.71 15.19 3.67
CA SER A 251 2.88 15.94 4.19
C SER A 251 4.12 15.94 3.28
N GLY A 252 4.10 15.18 2.17
CA GLY A 252 5.19 15.15 1.19
C GLY A 252 6.09 13.90 1.26
N LYS A 253 5.72 12.87 2.04
CA LYS A 253 6.47 11.61 2.17
C LYS A 253 6.78 10.96 0.82
N SER A 254 5.73 10.70 0.02
CA SER A 254 5.88 10.06 -1.31
C SER A 254 6.63 10.96 -2.29
N SER A 255 6.49 12.29 -2.20
CA SER A 255 7.28 13.24 -3.01
C SER A 255 8.77 13.13 -2.69
N LEU A 256 9.14 13.03 -1.42
CA LEU A 256 10.53 12.86 -1.00
C LEU A 256 11.07 11.47 -1.41
N VAL A 257 10.33 10.40 -1.08
CA VAL A 257 10.83 9.02 -1.22
C VAL A 257 10.73 8.55 -2.67
N ASN A 258 9.53 8.63 -3.27
CA ASN A 258 9.29 8.03 -4.57
C ASN A 258 9.77 8.94 -5.71
N GLU A 259 9.48 10.25 -5.63
CA GLU A 259 9.82 11.18 -6.72
C GLU A 259 11.30 11.59 -6.71
N ILE A 260 11.91 11.80 -5.53
CA ILE A 260 13.32 12.23 -5.44
C ILE A 260 14.23 11.03 -5.17
N ILE A 261 14.13 10.39 -4.00
CA ILE A 261 15.12 9.38 -3.56
C ILE A 261 15.12 8.18 -4.50
N TYR A 262 13.97 7.55 -4.72
CA TYR A 262 13.87 6.36 -5.55
C TYR A 262 14.25 6.63 -7.00
N LYS A 263 13.64 7.63 -7.64
CA LYS A 263 13.91 7.93 -9.05
C LYS A 263 15.38 8.29 -9.28
N TYR A 264 16.01 9.06 -8.37
CA TYR A 264 17.43 9.37 -8.48
C TYR A 264 18.31 8.13 -8.35
N LEU A 265 18.06 7.30 -7.32
CA LEU A 265 18.85 6.08 -7.12
C LEU A 265 18.70 5.09 -8.29
N VAL A 266 17.50 4.92 -8.83
CA VAL A 266 17.28 4.08 -10.03
C VAL A 266 18.00 4.64 -11.24
N ALA A 267 17.94 5.96 -11.47
CA ALA A 267 18.65 6.60 -12.58
C ALA A 267 20.17 6.41 -12.44
N LYS A 268 20.71 6.56 -11.22
CA LYS A 268 22.16 6.51 -10.95
C LYS A 268 22.70 5.08 -10.91
N LEU A 269 22.06 4.16 -10.18
CA LEU A 269 22.55 2.80 -9.93
C LEU A 269 22.12 1.84 -11.04
N ASN A 270 20.88 1.94 -11.51
CA ASN A 270 20.34 1.03 -12.54
C ASN A 270 20.46 1.62 -13.95
N ARG A 271 21.01 2.84 -14.12
CA ARG A 271 21.15 3.56 -15.40
C ARG A 271 19.81 3.71 -16.15
N ALA A 272 18.72 3.81 -15.43
CA ALA A 272 17.39 3.99 -16.01
C ALA A 272 17.20 5.43 -16.49
N ARG A 273 16.49 5.62 -17.62
CA ARG A 273 16.17 6.95 -18.17
C ARG A 273 14.91 7.51 -17.47
N ILE A 274 15.02 7.75 -16.16
CA ILE A 274 13.96 8.33 -15.36
C ILE A 274 14.45 9.67 -14.82
N LYS A 275 13.60 10.71 -14.92
CA LYS A 275 13.93 12.04 -14.38
C LYS A 275 13.48 12.10 -12.93
N PRO A 276 14.38 12.34 -11.97
CA PRO A 276 14.00 12.57 -10.58
C PRO A 276 13.33 13.92 -10.41
N GLY A 277 12.61 14.10 -9.30
CA GLY A 277 12.04 15.38 -8.89
C GLY A 277 13.11 16.44 -8.58
N ALA A 278 12.70 17.66 -8.31
CA ALA A 278 13.58 18.81 -8.16
C ALA A 278 14.36 18.78 -6.81
N PHE A 279 15.69 18.82 -6.87
CA PHE A 279 16.62 18.95 -5.73
C PHE A 279 17.94 19.59 -6.20
N ASP A 280 18.80 19.99 -5.26
CA ASP A 280 20.09 20.61 -5.58
C ASP A 280 21.23 19.58 -5.61
N THR A 281 21.49 18.89 -4.50
CA THR A 281 22.59 17.92 -4.40
C THR A 281 22.12 16.61 -3.77
N PHE A 282 22.78 15.52 -4.17
CA PHE A 282 22.55 14.18 -3.63
C PHE A 282 23.90 13.48 -3.39
N GLU A 283 24.24 13.26 -2.13
CA GLU A 283 25.51 12.69 -1.68
C GLU A 283 25.29 11.30 -1.04
N GLY A 284 26.33 10.46 -1.01
CA GLY A 284 26.31 9.14 -0.32
C GLY A 284 25.91 7.96 -1.19
N THR A 285 25.72 8.14 -2.49
CA THR A 285 25.36 7.06 -3.41
C THR A 285 26.49 6.05 -3.63
N GLU A 286 27.73 6.42 -3.35
CA GLU A 286 28.91 5.56 -3.46
C GLU A 286 28.90 4.38 -2.48
N TYR A 287 28.10 4.44 -1.44
CA TYR A 287 27.93 3.36 -0.46
C TYR A 287 26.94 2.29 -0.90
N LEU A 288 26.23 2.51 -2.01
CA LEU A 288 25.12 1.69 -2.47
C LEU A 288 25.43 1.01 -3.80
N ASP A 289 24.93 -0.20 -3.96
CA ASP A 289 25.03 -0.98 -5.21
C ASP A 289 23.67 -1.15 -5.91
N LYS A 290 22.59 -1.13 -5.17
CA LYS A 290 21.25 -1.42 -5.70
C LYS A 290 20.16 -0.70 -4.92
N VAL A 291 19.07 -0.33 -5.62
CA VAL A 291 17.82 0.13 -5.03
C VAL A 291 16.67 -0.74 -5.50
N ILE A 292 15.78 -1.09 -4.60
CA ILE A 292 14.61 -1.93 -4.85
C ILE A 292 13.39 -1.25 -4.21
N ALA A 293 12.41 -0.89 -5.05
CA ALA A 293 11.12 -0.46 -4.55
C ALA A 293 10.16 -1.64 -4.50
N ILE A 294 9.44 -1.72 -3.40
CA ILE A 294 8.42 -2.74 -3.13
C ILE A 294 7.11 -1.99 -2.88
N ASP A 295 6.36 -1.80 -3.95
CA ASP A 295 5.08 -1.12 -3.99
C ASP A 295 3.91 -2.11 -4.15
N GLN A 296 2.69 -1.62 -4.05
CA GLN A 296 1.45 -2.40 -4.19
C GLN A 296 1.07 -2.70 -5.65
N SER A 297 1.89 -2.32 -6.64
CA SER A 297 1.61 -2.61 -8.04
C SER A 297 1.59 -4.12 -8.30
N PRO A 298 0.73 -4.61 -9.20
CA PRO A 298 0.64 -6.04 -9.51
C PRO A 298 1.98 -6.62 -9.94
N ILE A 299 2.28 -7.86 -9.54
CA ILE A 299 3.49 -8.61 -9.96
C ILE A 299 3.46 -9.02 -11.44
N GLY A 300 2.36 -8.77 -12.13
CA GLY A 300 2.17 -8.98 -13.56
C GLY A 300 0.77 -8.62 -14.00
N ARG A 301 0.63 -8.31 -15.29
CA ARG A 301 -0.64 -7.87 -15.90
C ARG A 301 -1.42 -8.99 -16.59
N THR A 302 -0.84 -10.18 -16.67
CA THR A 302 -1.44 -11.33 -17.37
C THR A 302 -1.78 -12.45 -16.40
N PRO A 303 -2.76 -13.32 -16.72
CA PRO A 303 -3.10 -14.49 -15.90
C PRO A 303 -1.95 -15.49 -15.75
N ARG A 304 -0.93 -15.42 -16.62
CA ARG A 304 0.28 -16.27 -16.59
C ARG A 304 1.28 -15.87 -15.52
N SER A 305 1.22 -14.61 -15.08
CA SER A 305 2.04 -14.16 -13.95
C SER A 305 1.44 -14.69 -12.65
N ASN A 306 2.27 -15.27 -11.79
CA ASN A 306 1.86 -15.83 -10.50
C ASN A 306 3.03 -15.82 -9.50
N PRO A 307 2.82 -16.10 -8.20
CA PRO A 307 3.88 -16.12 -7.20
C PRO A 307 5.04 -17.05 -7.57
N ALA A 308 4.77 -18.24 -8.15
CA ALA A 308 5.81 -19.19 -8.53
C ALA A 308 6.73 -18.68 -9.64
N THR A 309 6.16 -18.00 -10.65
CA THR A 309 6.95 -17.42 -11.74
C THR A 309 7.76 -16.21 -11.29
N TYR A 310 7.17 -15.37 -10.43
CA TYR A 310 7.81 -14.16 -9.95
C TYR A 310 9.01 -14.45 -9.03
N THR A 311 8.86 -15.39 -8.08
CA THR A 311 9.95 -15.82 -7.18
C THR A 311 10.96 -16.73 -7.87
N GLY A 312 10.65 -17.20 -9.09
CA GLY A 312 11.49 -18.13 -9.83
C GLY A 312 11.50 -19.56 -9.28
N VAL A 313 10.63 -19.90 -8.33
CA VAL A 313 10.49 -21.28 -7.83
C VAL A 313 9.93 -22.20 -8.90
N PHE A 314 9.13 -21.67 -9.83
CA PHE A 314 8.57 -22.46 -10.93
C PHE A 314 9.64 -23.04 -11.88
N ASN A 315 10.80 -22.39 -12.01
CA ASN A 315 11.89 -22.94 -12.80
C ASN A 315 12.42 -24.24 -12.18
N ASP A 316 12.65 -24.23 -10.86
CA ASP A 316 13.13 -25.42 -10.14
C ASP A 316 12.09 -26.55 -10.16
N ILE A 317 10.78 -26.20 -10.06
CA ILE A 317 9.69 -27.18 -10.18
C ILE A 317 9.65 -27.81 -11.58
N ARG A 318 9.79 -27.02 -12.65
CA ARG A 318 9.83 -27.54 -14.03
C ARG A 318 11.02 -28.46 -14.28
N GLU A 319 12.20 -28.12 -13.75
CA GLU A 319 13.39 -28.96 -13.81
C GLU A 319 13.17 -30.29 -13.08
N LEU A 320 12.52 -30.26 -11.92
CA LEU A 320 12.16 -31.47 -11.18
C LEU A 320 11.23 -32.38 -11.99
N PHE A 321 10.15 -31.83 -12.59
CA PHE A 321 9.25 -32.61 -13.43
C PHE A 321 9.95 -33.20 -14.67
N ALA A 322 10.84 -32.46 -15.31
CA ALA A 322 11.64 -32.94 -16.42
C ALA A 322 12.61 -34.05 -16.01
N SER A 323 13.00 -34.14 -14.74
CA SER A 323 13.86 -35.17 -14.20
C SER A 323 13.17 -36.50 -13.90
N THR A 324 11.82 -36.54 -13.91
CA THR A 324 11.03 -37.75 -13.66
C THR A 324 11.28 -38.80 -14.76
N ASN A 325 11.08 -40.08 -14.42
CA ASN A 325 11.24 -41.17 -15.37
C ASN A 325 10.27 -41.07 -16.56
N ASP A 326 9.02 -40.72 -16.28
CA ASP A 326 7.96 -40.54 -17.30
C ASP A 326 8.31 -39.43 -18.30
N ALA A 327 8.82 -38.30 -17.80
CA ALA A 327 9.25 -37.19 -18.64
C ALA A 327 10.46 -37.57 -19.51
N LYS A 328 11.45 -38.26 -18.93
CA LYS A 328 12.65 -38.74 -19.65
C LYS A 328 12.30 -39.74 -20.74
N MET A 329 11.43 -40.73 -20.46
CA MET A 329 10.97 -41.71 -21.45
C MET A 329 10.28 -41.07 -22.64
N ARG A 330 9.57 -39.94 -22.40
CA ARG A 330 8.85 -39.16 -23.44
C ARG A 330 9.73 -38.09 -24.09
N GLY A 331 10.98 -37.93 -23.67
CA GLY A 331 11.90 -36.90 -24.17
C GLY A 331 11.48 -35.48 -23.79
N TYR A 332 10.76 -35.29 -22.68
CA TYR A 332 10.26 -34.00 -22.24
C TYR A 332 11.33 -33.22 -21.49
N THR A 333 11.57 -31.99 -21.92
CA THR A 333 12.47 -31.04 -21.26
C THR A 333 11.66 -30.10 -20.33
N SER A 334 12.36 -29.28 -19.52
CA SER A 334 11.70 -28.30 -18.64
C SER A 334 10.80 -27.31 -19.38
N GLY A 335 11.04 -27.09 -20.69
CA GLY A 335 10.18 -26.28 -21.56
C GLY A 335 8.78 -26.84 -21.73
N ARG A 336 8.61 -28.18 -21.71
CA ARG A 336 7.32 -28.86 -21.82
C ARG A 336 6.38 -28.50 -20.66
N PHE A 337 6.93 -28.26 -19.49
CA PHE A 337 6.19 -27.91 -18.28
C PHE A 337 5.99 -26.38 -18.10
N SER A 338 6.27 -25.59 -19.15
CA SER A 338 6.01 -24.15 -19.16
C SER A 338 4.68 -23.85 -19.86
N PHE A 339 3.79 -23.13 -19.19
CA PHE A 339 2.57 -22.61 -19.84
C PHE A 339 2.82 -21.38 -20.74
N ASN A 340 4.05 -20.85 -20.78
CA ASN A 340 4.44 -19.75 -21.66
C ASN A 340 5.01 -20.19 -23.01
N VAL A 341 5.41 -21.46 -23.14
CA VAL A 341 6.08 -22.02 -24.32
C VAL A 341 5.18 -23.01 -25.01
N LYS A 342 5.16 -23.00 -26.36
CA LYS A 342 4.43 -23.99 -27.16
C LYS A 342 4.92 -25.41 -26.88
N GLY A 343 4.02 -26.38 -27.06
CA GLY A 343 4.31 -27.79 -26.95
C GLY A 343 3.70 -28.47 -25.72
N GLY A 344 3.74 -27.84 -24.52
CA GLY A 344 3.12 -28.39 -23.30
C GLY A 344 1.89 -27.67 -22.83
N ARG A 345 1.71 -26.42 -23.25
CA ARG A 345 0.55 -25.59 -22.88
C ARG A 345 -0.69 -25.98 -23.69
N CYS A 346 -1.84 -25.60 -23.18
CA CYS A 346 -3.08 -25.61 -23.97
C CYS A 346 -3.01 -24.53 -25.04
N GLU A 347 -3.08 -24.91 -26.31
CA GLU A 347 -2.97 -23.94 -27.41
C GLU A 347 -4.27 -23.14 -27.62
N ALA A 348 -5.43 -23.62 -27.15
CA ALA A 348 -6.69 -22.89 -27.27
C ALA A 348 -6.71 -21.60 -26.42
N CYS A 349 -6.13 -21.63 -25.20
CA CYS A 349 -6.01 -20.46 -24.33
C CYS A 349 -4.57 -19.96 -24.19
N GLU A 350 -3.66 -20.49 -24.99
CA GLU A 350 -2.23 -20.16 -24.97
C GLU A 350 -1.58 -20.24 -23.58
N GLY A 351 -2.09 -21.07 -22.69
CA GLY A 351 -1.62 -21.23 -21.32
C GLY A 351 -2.23 -20.29 -20.30
N ASP A 352 -3.16 -19.42 -20.67
CA ASP A 352 -3.86 -18.51 -19.75
C ASP A 352 -4.82 -19.27 -18.80
N GLY A 353 -5.35 -20.41 -19.24
CA GLY A 353 -6.36 -21.18 -18.51
C GLY A 353 -7.76 -20.58 -18.58
N ILE A 354 -7.89 -19.37 -19.10
CA ILE A 354 -9.16 -18.64 -19.22
C ILE A 354 -9.31 -18.07 -20.63
N ASN A 355 -10.56 -17.92 -21.06
CA ASN A 355 -10.94 -17.18 -22.24
C ASN A 355 -11.46 -15.80 -21.79
N LYS A 356 -10.98 -14.74 -22.43
CA LYS A 356 -11.43 -13.38 -22.21
C LYS A 356 -12.50 -13.04 -23.24
N ILE A 357 -13.71 -12.77 -22.77
CA ILE A 357 -14.81 -12.29 -23.62
C ILE A 357 -14.87 -10.77 -23.45
N GLU A 358 -14.46 -10.05 -24.49
CA GLU A 358 -14.51 -8.59 -24.50
C GLU A 358 -15.95 -8.11 -24.68
N MET A 359 -16.43 -7.29 -23.75
CA MET A 359 -17.78 -6.71 -23.78
C MET A 359 -17.68 -5.20 -23.96
N HIS A 360 -18.26 -4.67 -25.03
CA HIS A 360 -18.14 -3.24 -25.35
C HIS A 360 -18.75 -2.27 -24.31
N CYS A 361 -19.74 -2.74 -23.54
CA CYS A 361 -20.47 -1.88 -22.57
C CYS A 361 -20.43 -2.39 -21.12
N LEU A 362 -19.81 -3.52 -20.88
CA LEU A 362 -19.70 -4.17 -19.55
C LEU A 362 -18.26 -4.58 -19.30
N PRO A 363 -17.86 -4.82 -18.03
CA PRO A 363 -16.54 -5.37 -17.72
C PRO A 363 -16.32 -6.71 -18.46
N ASP A 364 -15.12 -6.91 -18.98
CA ASP A 364 -14.72 -8.14 -19.65
C ASP A 364 -15.00 -9.37 -18.79
N ARG A 365 -15.69 -10.36 -19.38
CA ARG A 365 -15.98 -11.62 -18.70
C ARG A 365 -14.83 -12.60 -18.90
N LYS A 366 -14.40 -13.23 -17.81
CA LYS A 366 -13.36 -14.26 -17.82
C LYS A 366 -14.00 -15.60 -17.51
N GLU A 367 -13.89 -16.55 -18.43
CA GLU A 367 -14.42 -17.91 -18.27
C GLU A 367 -13.29 -18.94 -18.36
N PRO A 368 -13.36 -20.06 -17.62
CA PRO A 368 -12.39 -21.15 -17.79
C PRO A 368 -12.35 -21.63 -19.25
N CYS A 369 -11.15 -21.87 -19.76
CA CYS A 369 -10.97 -22.39 -21.11
C CYS A 369 -11.70 -23.74 -21.24
N GLU A 370 -12.58 -23.89 -22.23
CA GLU A 370 -13.39 -25.09 -22.46
C GLU A 370 -12.52 -26.34 -22.74
N VAL A 371 -11.39 -26.18 -23.42
CA VAL A 371 -10.49 -27.27 -23.79
C VAL A 371 -9.70 -27.80 -22.59
N CYS A 372 -9.00 -26.94 -21.86
CA CYS A 372 -8.18 -27.36 -20.72
C CYS A 372 -8.91 -27.25 -19.37
N LYS A 373 -10.14 -26.73 -19.33
CA LYS A 373 -10.94 -26.53 -18.11
C LYS A 373 -10.17 -25.81 -17.00
N GLY A 374 -9.43 -24.76 -17.37
CA GLY A 374 -8.60 -23.98 -16.45
C GLY A 374 -7.20 -24.53 -16.19
N LYS A 375 -6.87 -25.74 -16.62
CA LYS A 375 -5.61 -26.42 -16.26
C LYS A 375 -4.36 -25.90 -16.97
N ARG A 376 -4.48 -25.02 -17.96
CA ARG A 376 -3.37 -24.35 -18.68
C ARG A 376 -2.51 -25.25 -19.59
N TYR A 377 -2.51 -26.56 -19.40
CA TYR A 377 -1.68 -27.54 -20.10
C TYR A 377 -2.50 -28.47 -20.99
N ASN A 378 -1.84 -29.09 -21.96
CA ASN A 378 -2.42 -30.16 -22.73
C ASN A 378 -2.44 -31.48 -21.91
N ARG A 379 -3.21 -32.45 -22.38
CA ARG A 379 -3.45 -33.71 -21.67
C ARG A 379 -2.15 -34.49 -21.45
N GLU A 380 -1.28 -34.58 -22.45
CA GLU A 380 -0.04 -35.36 -22.39
C GLU A 380 0.93 -34.83 -21.34
N THR A 381 1.01 -33.50 -21.16
CA THR A 381 1.83 -32.88 -20.11
C THR A 381 1.29 -33.19 -18.72
N LEU A 382 -0.06 -33.25 -18.57
CA LEU A 382 -0.71 -33.56 -17.30
C LEU A 382 -0.61 -35.04 -16.90
N GLU A 383 -0.24 -35.94 -17.83
CA GLU A 383 0.00 -37.36 -17.53
C GLU A 383 1.33 -37.61 -16.80
N VAL A 384 2.25 -36.63 -16.79
CA VAL A 384 3.51 -36.74 -16.03
C VAL A 384 3.25 -36.40 -14.58
N HIS A 385 3.62 -37.31 -13.68
CA HIS A 385 3.41 -37.15 -12.24
C HIS A 385 4.72 -37.19 -11.46
N TYR A 386 4.75 -36.38 -10.40
CA TYR A 386 5.75 -36.44 -9.35
C TYR A 386 5.04 -36.66 -8.01
N ARG A 387 5.35 -37.74 -7.28
CA ARG A 387 4.66 -38.14 -6.04
C ARG A 387 3.12 -38.12 -6.17
N GLY A 388 2.59 -38.60 -7.32
CA GLY A 388 1.15 -38.69 -7.57
C GLY A 388 0.45 -37.38 -7.96
N LYS A 389 1.19 -36.27 -8.10
CA LYS A 389 0.68 -34.96 -8.50
C LYS A 389 1.25 -34.55 -9.85
N ASN A 390 0.43 -34.00 -10.73
CA ASN A 390 0.89 -33.40 -11.99
C ASN A 390 1.26 -31.92 -11.78
N ILE A 391 1.80 -31.27 -12.82
CA ILE A 391 2.27 -29.88 -12.73
C ILE A 391 1.16 -28.88 -12.39
N TYR A 392 -0.09 -29.13 -12.84
CA TYR A 392 -1.23 -28.28 -12.50
C TYR A 392 -1.63 -28.46 -11.02
N ASP A 393 -1.67 -29.69 -10.52
CA ASP A 393 -1.99 -29.96 -9.12
C ASP A 393 -1.00 -29.23 -8.18
N VAL A 394 0.28 -29.17 -8.56
CA VAL A 394 1.31 -28.43 -7.81
C VAL A 394 1.04 -26.92 -7.83
N LEU A 395 0.60 -26.36 -8.96
CA LEU A 395 0.27 -24.95 -9.03
C LEU A 395 -0.99 -24.60 -8.21
N GLU A 396 -1.89 -25.54 -8.00
CA GLU A 396 -3.10 -25.38 -7.17
C GLU A 396 -2.83 -25.55 -5.66
N MET A 397 -1.68 -26.11 -5.28
CA MET A 397 -1.26 -26.19 -3.87
C MET A 397 -1.08 -24.81 -3.27
N THR A 398 -1.43 -24.65 -2.01
CA THR A 398 -1.01 -23.50 -1.22
C THR A 398 0.51 -23.53 -1.00
N VAL A 399 1.08 -22.38 -0.65
CA VAL A 399 2.51 -22.30 -0.30
C VAL A 399 2.85 -23.25 0.85
N GLU A 400 1.98 -23.36 1.86
CA GLU A 400 2.13 -24.25 3.01
C GLU A 400 2.15 -25.73 2.58
N GLU A 401 1.17 -26.16 1.78
CA GLU A 401 1.13 -27.52 1.21
C GLU A 401 2.38 -27.80 0.36
N GLY A 402 2.82 -26.81 -0.42
CA GLY A 402 4.02 -26.92 -1.25
C GLY A 402 5.29 -27.11 -0.43
N ILE A 403 5.44 -26.47 0.72
CA ILE A 403 6.58 -26.66 1.62
C ILE A 403 6.66 -28.11 2.10
N ALA A 404 5.51 -28.66 2.51
CA ALA A 404 5.43 -30.07 2.96
C ALA A 404 5.67 -31.05 1.78
N PHE A 405 5.09 -30.78 0.61
CA PHE A 405 5.27 -31.62 -0.58
C PHE A 405 6.70 -31.69 -1.09
N PHE A 406 7.42 -30.57 -1.04
CA PHE A 406 8.81 -30.44 -1.52
C PHE A 406 9.85 -30.49 -0.37
N GLU A 407 9.55 -31.13 0.76
CA GLU A 407 10.44 -31.16 1.93
C GLU A 407 11.88 -31.63 1.60
N ASN A 408 12.04 -32.56 0.63
CA ASN A 408 13.32 -33.12 0.20
C ASN A 408 14.00 -32.30 -0.92
N HIS A 409 13.43 -31.16 -1.33
CA HIS A 409 13.97 -30.27 -2.37
C HIS A 409 14.33 -28.91 -1.80
N GLU A 410 15.47 -28.80 -1.19
CA GLU A 410 15.92 -27.63 -0.43
C GLU A 410 15.80 -26.30 -1.20
N LYS A 411 16.11 -26.29 -2.53
CA LYS A 411 15.99 -25.08 -3.36
C LYS A 411 14.54 -24.60 -3.48
N ILE A 412 13.61 -25.53 -3.71
CA ILE A 412 12.18 -25.22 -3.83
C ILE A 412 11.63 -24.82 -2.46
N LYS A 413 11.90 -25.64 -1.43
CA LYS A 413 11.46 -25.41 -0.07
C LYS A 413 11.88 -24.03 0.44
N ARG A 414 13.14 -23.64 0.26
CA ARG A 414 13.65 -22.33 0.71
C ARG A 414 12.89 -21.16 0.08
N LYS A 415 12.59 -21.22 -1.24
CA LYS A 415 11.85 -20.17 -1.92
C LYS A 415 10.37 -20.11 -1.47
N LEU A 416 9.75 -21.28 -1.23
CA LEU A 416 8.39 -21.33 -0.67
C LEU A 416 8.36 -20.86 0.78
N GLN A 417 9.41 -21.17 1.57
CA GLN A 417 9.54 -20.71 2.94
C GLN A 417 9.59 -19.18 3.02
N THR A 418 10.27 -18.49 2.10
CA THR A 418 10.25 -17.01 2.09
C THR A 418 8.87 -16.44 1.82
N LEU A 419 8.02 -17.12 1.01
CA LEU A 419 6.62 -16.74 0.83
C LEU A 419 5.79 -16.97 2.09
N TYR A 420 6.04 -18.06 2.79
CA TYR A 420 5.38 -18.38 4.06
C TYR A 420 5.75 -17.38 5.16
N ASP A 421 7.03 -17.03 5.27
CA ASP A 421 7.57 -16.11 6.28
C ASP A 421 6.97 -14.68 6.16
N VAL A 422 6.58 -14.28 4.95
CA VAL A 422 5.86 -13.00 4.74
C VAL A 422 4.34 -13.11 4.91
N GLY A 423 3.83 -14.23 5.45
CA GLY A 423 2.40 -14.42 5.71
C GLY A 423 1.56 -14.82 4.49
N LEU A 424 2.17 -15.39 3.45
CA LEU A 424 1.48 -15.85 2.23
C LEU A 424 1.30 -17.38 2.18
N GLY A 425 1.28 -18.06 3.33
CA GLY A 425 1.13 -19.51 3.41
C GLY A 425 -0.13 -20.05 2.75
N TYR A 426 -1.21 -19.29 2.80
CA TYR A 426 -2.53 -19.63 2.24
C TYR A 426 -2.66 -19.41 0.75
N VAL A 427 -1.79 -18.62 0.13
CA VAL A 427 -1.85 -18.29 -1.30
C VAL A 427 -1.46 -19.50 -2.13
N LYS A 428 -2.20 -19.76 -3.23
CA LYS A 428 -1.82 -20.82 -4.15
C LYS A 428 -0.57 -20.46 -4.92
N ILE A 429 0.34 -21.43 -5.09
CA ILE A 429 1.61 -21.27 -5.81
C ILE A 429 1.40 -20.72 -7.22
N GLY A 430 0.36 -21.17 -7.92
CA GLY A 430 -0.02 -20.75 -9.28
C GLY A 430 -1.10 -19.69 -9.36
N GLN A 431 -1.48 -19.02 -8.26
CA GLN A 431 -2.54 -18.02 -8.25
C GLN A 431 -2.24 -16.88 -9.23
N PRO A 432 -3.16 -16.53 -10.15
CA PRO A 432 -2.93 -15.46 -11.10
C PRO A 432 -2.63 -14.12 -10.40
N ALA A 433 -1.64 -13.39 -10.87
CA ALA A 433 -1.26 -12.09 -10.33
C ALA A 433 -2.42 -11.07 -10.29
N THR A 434 -3.36 -11.20 -11.22
CA THR A 434 -4.54 -10.33 -11.32
C THR A 434 -5.61 -10.58 -10.25
N THR A 435 -5.48 -11.65 -9.46
CA THR A 435 -6.39 -12.00 -8.36
C THR A 435 -5.76 -11.74 -6.98
N LEU A 436 -4.50 -11.34 -6.95
CA LEU A 436 -3.82 -10.94 -5.72
C LEU A 436 -4.24 -9.52 -5.34
N SER A 437 -4.43 -9.29 -4.05
CA SER A 437 -4.56 -7.94 -3.50
C SER A 437 -3.25 -7.16 -3.64
N GLY A 438 -3.29 -5.83 -3.52
CA GLY A 438 -2.09 -4.99 -3.57
C GLY A 438 -1.06 -5.39 -2.51
N GLY A 439 -1.51 -5.66 -1.29
CA GLY A 439 -0.65 -6.11 -0.19
C GLY A 439 -0.05 -7.50 -0.43
N GLU A 440 -0.81 -8.46 -0.99
CA GLU A 440 -0.28 -9.78 -1.37
C GLU A 440 0.79 -9.66 -2.46
N ALA A 441 0.54 -8.84 -3.50
CA ALA A 441 1.51 -8.58 -4.55
C ALA A 441 2.81 -7.98 -4.01
N GLN A 442 2.71 -7.04 -3.08
CA GLN A 442 3.84 -6.41 -2.40
C GLN A 442 4.64 -7.45 -1.59
N ARG A 443 3.97 -8.32 -0.84
CA ARG A 443 4.63 -9.39 -0.08
C ARG A 443 5.30 -10.44 -0.96
N VAL A 444 4.73 -10.78 -2.13
CA VAL A 444 5.41 -11.64 -3.11
C VAL A 444 6.70 -11.01 -3.61
N LYS A 445 6.71 -9.69 -3.88
CA LYS A 445 7.92 -8.95 -4.25
C LYS A 445 8.97 -9.02 -3.13
N LEU A 446 8.55 -8.80 -1.89
CA LEU A 446 9.41 -8.86 -0.72
C LEU A 446 10.02 -10.27 -0.55
N ALA A 447 9.21 -11.33 -0.62
CA ALA A 447 9.68 -12.72 -0.56
C ALA A 447 10.71 -13.05 -1.65
N SER A 448 10.49 -12.55 -2.87
CA SER A 448 11.43 -12.70 -3.98
C SER A 448 12.80 -12.09 -3.66
N GLU A 449 12.82 -10.91 -3.03
CA GLU A 449 14.10 -10.26 -2.67
C GLU A 449 14.79 -10.96 -1.49
N LEU A 450 14.02 -11.43 -0.48
CA LEU A 450 14.55 -12.24 0.63
C LEU A 450 15.24 -13.54 0.17
N SER A 451 14.73 -14.15 -0.91
CA SER A 451 15.32 -15.38 -1.45
C SER A 451 16.70 -15.17 -2.07
N LYS A 452 17.08 -13.91 -2.36
CA LYS A 452 18.37 -13.55 -2.96
C LYS A 452 19.45 -13.34 -1.90
N ARG A 453 20.71 -13.50 -2.29
CA ARG A 453 21.83 -13.23 -1.39
C ARG A 453 21.95 -11.72 -1.16
N ALA A 454 21.95 -11.30 0.10
CA ALA A 454 22.16 -9.92 0.48
C ALA A 454 23.60 -9.47 0.22
N THR A 455 23.78 -8.25 -0.31
CA THR A 455 25.11 -7.62 -0.51
C THR A 455 25.48 -6.71 0.66
N GLY A 456 24.51 -6.34 1.51
CA GLY A 456 24.68 -5.38 2.60
C GLY A 456 24.81 -3.92 2.12
N LYS A 457 24.54 -3.65 0.83
CA LYS A 457 24.60 -2.30 0.23
C LYS A 457 23.34 -1.95 -0.56
N THR A 458 22.27 -2.72 -0.37
CA THR A 458 21.00 -2.50 -1.07
C THR A 458 20.10 -1.58 -0.23
N VAL A 459 19.43 -0.65 -0.90
CA VAL A 459 18.34 0.13 -0.30
C VAL A 459 17.01 -0.49 -0.72
N TYR A 460 16.22 -0.91 0.25
CA TYR A 460 14.84 -1.33 0.08
C TYR A 460 13.92 -0.17 0.42
N ILE A 461 13.05 0.20 -0.49
CA ILE A 461 12.04 1.25 -0.31
C ILE A 461 10.68 0.57 -0.32
N LEU A 462 9.93 0.69 0.76
CA LEU A 462 8.59 0.15 0.91
C LEU A 462 7.59 1.29 1.15
N ASP A 463 6.48 1.23 0.45
CA ASP A 463 5.40 2.21 0.58
C ASP A 463 4.18 1.53 1.20
N GLU A 464 3.86 1.91 2.43
CA GLU A 464 2.75 1.41 3.26
C GLU A 464 2.60 -0.12 3.24
N PRO A 465 3.65 -0.89 3.63
CA PRO A 465 3.64 -2.35 3.51
C PRO A 465 2.68 -3.06 4.47
N THR A 466 2.11 -2.38 5.45
CA THR A 466 1.11 -2.93 6.38
C THR A 466 -0.32 -2.85 5.89
N THR A 467 -0.56 -2.26 4.73
CA THR A 467 -1.90 -2.10 4.16
C THR A 467 -2.64 -3.43 4.04
N GLY A 468 -3.84 -3.51 4.61
CA GLY A 468 -4.68 -4.71 4.58
C GLY A 468 -4.12 -5.90 5.37
N LEU A 469 -3.28 -5.66 6.38
CA LEU A 469 -2.72 -6.69 7.23
C LEU A 469 -3.34 -6.69 8.62
N HIS A 470 -3.72 -7.87 9.07
CA HIS A 470 -3.99 -8.10 10.49
C HIS A 470 -2.70 -7.95 11.32
N THR A 471 -2.81 -7.49 12.57
CA THR A 471 -1.67 -7.23 13.48
C THR A 471 -0.70 -8.42 13.59
N ALA A 472 -1.20 -9.66 13.55
CA ALA A 472 -0.37 -10.86 13.53
C ALA A 472 0.53 -10.96 12.27
N ASP A 473 0.05 -10.52 11.12
CA ASP A 473 0.84 -10.52 9.88
C ASP A 473 1.77 -9.30 9.82
N VAL A 474 1.39 -8.16 10.43
CA VAL A 474 2.29 -7.03 10.67
C VAL A 474 3.50 -7.47 11.50
N HIS A 475 3.30 -8.28 12.52
CA HIS A 475 4.38 -8.84 13.35
C HIS A 475 5.38 -9.64 12.50
N LYS A 476 4.89 -10.57 11.66
CA LYS A 476 5.75 -11.33 10.72
C LYS A 476 6.49 -10.42 9.74
N LEU A 477 5.81 -9.39 9.23
CA LEU A 477 6.42 -8.43 8.32
C LEU A 477 7.58 -7.68 8.99
N ILE A 478 7.41 -7.24 10.23
CA ILE A 478 8.46 -6.57 11.01
C ILE A 478 9.68 -7.49 11.15
N ASP A 479 9.50 -8.76 11.49
CA ASP A 479 10.60 -9.74 11.58
C ASP A 479 11.38 -9.84 10.26
N VAL A 480 10.68 -9.79 9.15
CA VAL A 480 11.28 -9.80 7.80
C VAL A 480 12.09 -8.53 7.54
N LEU A 481 11.54 -7.35 7.86
CA LEU A 481 12.24 -6.06 7.70
C LEU A 481 13.49 -5.99 8.60
N GLN A 482 13.40 -6.52 9.82
CA GLN A 482 14.54 -6.63 10.73
C GLN A 482 15.63 -7.55 10.16
N LYS A 483 15.27 -8.73 9.64
CA LYS A 483 16.23 -9.66 8.98
C LYS A 483 16.92 -9.02 7.77
N LEU A 484 16.21 -8.24 6.95
CA LEU A 484 16.81 -7.50 5.84
C LEU A 484 17.84 -6.49 6.32
N THR A 485 17.52 -5.78 7.41
CA THR A 485 18.40 -4.77 8.02
C THR A 485 19.63 -5.43 8.66
N ASP A 486 19.46 -6.57 9.35
CA ASP A 486 20.56 -7.36 9.95
C ASP A 486 21.55 -7.84 8.89
N GLY A 487 21.09 -8.04 7.66
CA GLY A 487 21.95 -8.30 6.49
C GLY A 487 22.78 -7.10 6.05
N GLY A 488 22.78 -5.98 6.77
CA GLY A 488 23.53 -4.75 6.48
C GLY A 488 22.87 -3.84 5.45
N ASN A 489 21.66 -4.16 4.98
CA ASN A 489 20.93 -3.35 4.01
C ASN A 489 20.26 -2.14 4.69
N THR A 490 19.95 -1.13 3.89
CA THR A 490 19.11 -0.01 4.32
C THR A 490 17.66 -0.32 4.01
N VAL A 491 16.80 -0.23 5.00
CA VAL A 491 15.35 -0.39 4.83
C VAL A 491 14.69 0.97 5.09
N LEU A 492 14.04 1.52 4.07
CA LEU A 492 13.35 2.80 4.12
C LEU A 492 11.86 2.55 3.90
N VAL A 493 11.03 2.85 4.89
CA VAL A 493 9.59 2.54 4.87
C VAL A 493 8.79 3.81 5.06
N ILE A 494 7.83 4.07 4.17
CA ILE A 494 6.76 5.04 4.43
C ILE A 494 5.69 4.30 5.21
N GLU A 495 5.37 4.76 6.42
CA GLU A 495 4.39 4.08 7.27
C GLU A 495 3.58 5.02 8.15
N HIS A 496 2.36 4.55 8.47
CA HIS A 496 1.45 5.16 9.43
C HIS A 496 1.15 4.24 10.61
N ASN A 497 1.41 2.95 10.48
CA ASN A 497 1.20 1.96 11.52
C ASN A 497 2.23 2.15 12.64
N LEU A 498 1.73 2.48 13.85
CA LEU A 498 2.58 2.78 15.01
C LEU A 498 3.39 1.55 15.48
N ASP A 499 2.90 0.34 15.27
CA ASP A 499 3.62 -0.88 15.62
C ASP A 499 4.90 -1.04 14.79
N VAL A 500 4.86 -0.69 13.51
CA VAL A 500 6.06 -0.66 12.66
C VAL A 500 6.97 0.51 13.06
N ILE A 501 6.39 1.69 13.24
CA ILE A 501 7.15 2.92 13.54
C ILE A 501 7.93 2.77 14.86
N LYS A 502 7.32 2.19 15.91
CA LYS A 502 8.00 1.98 17.20
C LYS A 502 9.17 1.00 17.12
N THR A 503 9.21 0.12 16.10
CA THR A 503 10.30 -0.85 15.91
C THR A 503 11.44 -0.34 15.01
N ALA A 504 11.28 0.82 14.39
CA ALA A 504 12.32 1.43 13.55
C ALA A 504 13.54 1.89 14.36
N ASP A 505 14.71 1.88 13.74
CA ASP A 505 15.93 2.43 14.35
C ASP A 505 15.97 3.97 14.26
N TYR A 506 15.36 4.53 13.21
CA TYR A 506 15.37 5.96 12.93
C TYR A 506 14.06 6.40 12.28
N ILE A 507 13.60 7.58 12.61
CA ILE A 507 12.41 8.20 12.03
C ILE A 507 12.76 9.53 11.38
N ILE A 508 12.12 9.82 10.25
CA ILE A 508 12.07 11.13 9.62
C ILE A 508 10.58 11.51 9.55
N ASP A 509 10.17 12.44 10.42
CA ASP A 509 8.77 12.88 10.52
C ASP A 509 8.54 14.14 9.71
N MET A 510 7.55 14.08 8.79
CA MET A 510 7.23 15.14 7.86
C MET A 510 5.90 15.81 8.20
N GLY A 511 5.83 17.11 7.98
CA GLY A 511 4.61 17.86 8.26
C GLY A 511 4.84 19.37 8.24
N PRO A 512 4.21 20.14 9.16
CA PRO A 512 3.26 19.68 10.21
C PRO A 512 1.91 19.24 9.67
N GLU A 513 1.46 19.80 8.54
CA GLU A 513 0.15 19.53 7.93
C GLU A 513 0.32 18.86 6.56
N GLY A 514 -0.81 18.60 5.88
CA GLY A 514 -0.83 18.15 4.47
C GLY A 514 -0.83 19.33 3.49
N GLY A 515 -0.53 19.04 2.21
CA GLY A 515 -0.60 20.02 1.11
C GLY A 515 0.35 21.20 1.28
N SER A 516 -0.15 22.42 1.11
CA SER A 516 0.63 23.67 1.24
C SER A 516 1.15 23.91 2.66
N GLY A 517 0.46 23.38 3.69
CA GLY A 517 0.88 23.42 5.09
C GLY A 517 1.97 22.42 5.46
N GLY A 518 2.27 21.46 4.57
CA GLY A 518 3.30 20.42 4.77
C GLY A 518 4.64 20.72 4.11
N GLY A 519 5.34 19.67 3.76
CA GLY A 519 6.58 19.73 2.97
C GLY A 519 7.84 20.08 3.74
N THR A 520 7.81 20.00 5.07
CA THR A 520 8.99 20.21 5.94
C THR A 520 9.29 18.98 6.77
N VAL A 521 10.53 18.85 7.24
CA VAL A 521 10.93 17.86 8.24
C VAL A 521 10.72 18.47 9.62
N ILE A 522 9.87 17.84 10.43
CA ILE A 522 9.53 18.32 11.79
C ILE A 522 10.48 17.74 12.83
N ALA A 523 10.74 16.44 12.73
CA ALA A 523 11.59 15.72 13.67
C ALA A 523 12.39 14.64 12.97
N THR A 524 13.57 14.36 13.48
CA THR A 524 14.39 13.22 13.07
C THR A 524 15.07 12.65 14.30
N GLY A 525 15.23 11.33 14.34
CA GLY A 525 15.86 10.65 15.46
C GLY A 525 15.30 9.27 15.71
N THR A 526 15.56 8.73 16.88
CA THR A 526 14.92 7.47 17.34
C THR A 526 13.43 7.70 17.60
N PRO A 527 12.62 6.64 17.65
CA PRO A 527 11.22 6.76 18.03
C PRO A 527 11.00 7.50 19.36
N GLU A 528 11.89 7.32 20.34
CA GLU A 528 11.84 7.98 21.63
C GLU A 528 12.11 9.50 21.51
N GLU A 529 13.09 9.89 20.69
CA GLU A 529 13.40 11.30 20.42
C GLU A 529 12.26 12.00 19.69
N VAL A 530 11.63 11.34 18.72
CA VAL A 530 10.47 11.86 17.99
C VAL A 530 9.25 11.93 18.90
N ALA A 531 9.04 10.94 19.78
CA ALA A 531 7.97 10.95 20.78
C ALA A 531 8.07 12.14 21.74
N ALA A 532 9.26 12.59 22.07
CA ALA A 532 9.51 13.77 22.90
C ALA A 532 9.24 15.10 22.17
N ASN A 533 9.19 15.13 20.84
CA ASN A 533 9.00 16.37 20.07
C ASN A 533 7.55 16.90 20.18
N PRO A 534 7.32 18.12 20.68
CA PRO A 534 5.98 18.66 20.92
C PRO A 534 5.18 18.95 19.65
N VAL A 535 5.85 19.20 18.53
CA VAL A 535 5.22 19.58 17.25
C VAL A 535 4.81 18.36 16.44
N SER A 536 5.44 17.20 16.66
CA SER A 536 5.18 15.97 15.92
C SER A 536 3.85 15.34 16.32
N TYR A 537 2.93 15.20 15.37
CA TYR A 537 1.71 14.42 15.56
C TYR A 537 2.02 12.93 15.73
N THR A 538 2.89 12.37 14.88
CA THR A 538 3.37 10.99 15.02
C THR A 538 3.98 10.77 16.40
N GLY A 539 4.81 11.72 16.87
CA GLY A 539 5.42 11.68 18.19
C GLY A 539 4.39 11.67 19.32
N ARG A 540 3.26 12.35 19.17
CA ARG A 540 2.17 12.34 20.17
C ARG A 540 1.60 10.95 20.39
N TYR A 541 1.28 10.23 19.33
CA TYR A 541 0.74 8.87 19.42
C TYR A 541 1.81 7.86 19.85
N LEU A 542 3.06 8.04 19.38
CA LEU A 542 4.19 7.22 19.85
C LEU A 542 4.46 7.36 21.35
N ALA A 543 4.36 8.57 21.89
CA ALA A 543 4.57 8.81 23.33
C ALA A 543 3.56 8.00 24.17
N GLN A 544 2.29 7.96 23.78
CA GLN A 544 1.28 7.15 24.43
C GLN A 544 1.62 5.66 24.39
N MET A 545 2.06 5.16 23.22
CA MET A 545 2.41 3.75 23.03
C MET A 545 3.69 3.35 23.77
N LEU A 546 4.68 4.26 23.87
CA LEU A 546 5.95 4.02 24.56
C LEU A 546 5.89 4.32 26.07
N GLY A 547 4.75 4.84 26.58
CA GLY A 547 4.62 5.25 27.98
C GLY A 547 5.48 6.45 28.36
N ILE A 548 5.78 7.33 27.39
CA ILE A 548 6.59 8.54 27.61
C ILE A 548 5.65 9.69 28.01
N ASP A 549 5.88 10.27 29.19
CA ASP A 549 5.11 11.41 29.67
C ASP A 549 5.63 12.71 29.03
N ARG A 550 4.75 13.44 28.31
CA ARG A 550 5.07 14.72 27.66
C ARG A 550 4.89 15.96 28.57
N THR A 551 4.33 15.77 29.75
CA THR A 551 3.94 16.88 30.63
C THR A 551 5.11 17.62 31.26
N GLU A 552 6.33 17.09 31.25
CA GLU A 552 7.50 17.74 31.86
C GLU A 552 8.27 18.70 30.94
N GLN A 553 7.92 18.86 29.65
CA GLN A 553 8.69 19.68 28.71
C GLN A 553 8.02 20.98 28.25
N THR A 554 6.90 21.39 28.84
CA THR A 554 6.22 22.65 28.47
C THR A 554 6.78 23.89 29.19
N THR A 555 7.90 23.79 29.87
CA THR A 555 8.57 24.92 30.54
C THR A 555 10.03 25.02 30.10
N LEU A 556 10.25 25.36 28.82
CA LEU A 556 11.45 26.12 28.38
C LEU A 556 11.01 26.90 27.15
N GLU A 557 10.89 28.20 27.36
CA GLU A 557 10.63 29.25 26.36
C GLU A 557 11.57 29.21 25.15
#